data_06f52617d962a4e1f1a4f187e60e8bfe
#
_entry.id   06f52617d962a4e1f1a4f187e60e8bfe
#
_cell.length_a   1.000
_cell.length_b   1.000
_cell.length_c   1.000
_cell.angle_alpha   90.00
_cell.angle_beta   90.00
_cell.angle_gamma   90.00
#
_symmetry.space_group_name_H-M   'P 1'
#
loop_
_entity.id
_entity.type
_entity.pdbx_description
1 polymer ?
#
loop_
_entity_poly.entity_id
_entity_poly.type
_entity_poly.pdbx_seq_one_letter_code
_entity_poly.pdbx_strand_id
1 'polypeptide(L)'
;MSLILLVSCEKQVEDTTTKLVINSETPFVVPFSGGECTIEFTIKNPIADTKLKAVSNAWWISDIEVYDNKLTFAAQRNTSGEERTATLRLTYGDIESLIDIKQGIKEGKYDFDIKATVFGGEYYGMASSDNFNYFVQLGNAEINENNDVPDGIYYYFDIYAKYRGGDNPILPNGTYVFDKSGNCPVGCFDAQYSKAHFNDENGNPTTSFVISHGTVTVTDNRFEAEVTMTDGTVH
;
A
#
# COMPACT_ATOMS: atom_id res chain seq x y z
N MET A 1 72.00 25.98 -22.33
CA MET A 1 71.63 24.68 -21.77
C MET A 1 70.09 24.56 -21.89
N SER A 2 69.63 23.85 -22.93
CA SER A 2 68.17 23.75 -23.23
C SER A 2 67.64 22.49 -22.58
N LEU A 3 66.67 22.65 -21.65
CA LEU A 3 66.02 21.56 -20.96
C LEU A 3 64.88 21.04 -21.81
N ILE A 4 65.02 19.84 -22.35
CA ILE A 4 63.95 19.14 -23.07
C ILE A 4 63.11 18.40 -22.06
N LEU A 5 61.86 18.88 -21.78
CA LEU A 5 60.84 18.17 -21.02
C LEU A 5 60.23 17.11 -21.97
N LEU A 6 60.55 15.84 -21.72
CA LEU A 6 59.83 14.72 -22.31
C LEU A 6 58.54 14.53 -21.56
N VAL A 7 57.41 14.97 -22.15
CA VAL A 7 56.05 14.62 -21.67
C VAL A 7 55.75 13.19 -22.14
N SER A 8 55.84 12.24 -21.23
CA SER A 8 55.34 10.89 -21.44
C SER A 8 53.81 10.93 -21.48
N CYS A 9 53.24 10.77 -22.67
CA CYS A 9 51.78 10.56 -22.83
C CYS A 9 51.52 9.07 -22.55
N GLU A 10 51.17 8.71 -21.31
CA GLU A 10 50.60 7.38 -21.03
C GLU A 10 49.26 7.27 -21.77
N LYS A 11 49.20 6.39 -22.75
CA LYS A 11 47.94 5.97 -23.36
C LYS A 11 47.12 5.28 -22.29
N GLN A 12 46.04 5.94 -21.84
CA GLN A 12 45.01 5.25 -21.06
C GLN A 12 44.45 4.14 -21.95
N VAL A 13 44.62 2.90 -21.57
CA VAL A 13 43.97 1.75 -22.20
C VAL A 13 42.49 1.83 -21.81
N GLU A 14 41.63 2.12 -22.75
CA GLU A 14 40.19 2.07 -22.51
C GLU A 14 39.78 0.63 -22.15
N ASP A 15 39.10 0.48 -21.01
CA ASP A 15 38.53 -0.81 -20.59
C ASP A 15 37.34 -1.14 -21.50
N THR A 16 37.55 -2.04 -22.43
CA THR A 16 36.52 -2.50 -23.40
C THR A 16 35.74 -3.71 -22.88
N THR A 17 35.98 -4.14 -21.64
CA THR A 17 35.31 -5.30 -21.05
C THR A 17 33.82 -5.00 -20.80
N THR A 18 32.95 -5.86 -21.29
CA THR A 18 31.52 -5.78 -20.98
C THR A 18 31.28 -6.05 -19.48
N LYS A 19 30.51 -5.15 -18.86
CA LYS A 19 30.18 -5.30 -17.41
C LYS A 19 28.69 -4.99 -17.18
N LEU A 20 28.03 -5.83 -16.39
CA LEU A 20 26.72 -5.56 -15.83
C LEU A 20 26.91 -4.99 -14.42
N VAL A 21 26.46 -3.78 -14.17
CA VAL A 21 26.58 -3.08 -12.89
C VAL A 21 25.17 -2.84 -12.34
N ILE A 22 24.91 -3.32 -11.13
CA ILE A 22 23.67 -3.04 -10.40
C ILE A 22 23.85 -1.71 -9.67
N ASN A 23 22.95 -0.75 -9.94
CA ASN A 23 23.02 0.59 -9.36
C ASN A 23 22.16 0.73 -8.10
N SER A 24 21.19 -0.19 -7.90
CA SER A 24 20.37 -0.25 -6.69
C SER A 24 21.14 -0.88 -5.53
N GLU A 25 20.74 -0.56 -4.30
CA GLU A 25 21.32 -1.19 -3.10
C GLU A 25 21.06 -2.69 -3.07
N THR A 26 22.01 -3.45 -2.49
CA THR A 26 21.90 -4.91 -2.31
C THR A 26 22.23 -5.30 -0.86
N PRO A 27 21.43 -6.16 -0.18
CA PRO A 27 20.20 -6.77 -0.70
C PRO A 27 19.12 -5.72 -1.02
N PHE A 28 18.35 -5.96 -2.10
CA PHE A 28 17.23 -5.10 -2.44
C PHE A 28 16.06 -5.38 -1.48
N VAL A 29 15.58 -4.34 -0.81
CA VAL A 29 14.53 -4.47 0.20
C VAL A 29 13.16 -4.18 -0.40
N VAL A 30 12.27 -5.17 -0.31
CA VAL A 30 10.87 -5.08 -0.71
C VAL A 30 10.03 -4.79 0.52
N PRO A 31 9.09 -3.82 0.48
CA PRO A 31 8.13 -3.62 1.55
C PRO A 31 7.33 -4.89 1.85
N PHE A 32 6.90 -5.09 3.11
CA PHE A 32 6.08 -6.26 3.47
C PHE A 32 4.77 -6.31 2.67
N SER A 33 4.19 -5.15 2.32
CA SER A 33 2.98 -5.03 1.50
C SER A 33 3.14 -5.56 0.07
N GLY A 34 4.38 -5.75 -0.38
CA GLY A 34 4.66 -6.06 -1.77
C GLY A 34 4.47 -4.84 -2.67
N GLY A 35 4.06 -5.09 -3.91
CA GLY A 35 3.84 -4.08 -4.94
C GLY A 35 4.87 -4.12 -6.05
N GLU A 36 4.84 -3.11 -6.91
CA GLU A 36 5.78 -2.96 -8.02
C GLU A 36 7.14 -2.47 -7.50
N CYS A 37 8.20 -3.11 -7.95
CA CYS A 37 9.58 -2.83 -7.56
C CYS A 37 10.43 -2.57 -8.80
N THR A 38 11.43 -1.68 -8.66
CA THR A 38 12.33 -1.33 -9.75
C THR A 38 13.79 -1.42 -9.28
N ILE A 39 14.61 -2.15 -10.01
CA ILE A 39 16.05 -2.23 -9.84
C ILE A 39 16.73 -1.55 -11.02
N GLU A 40 17.62 -0.62 -10.77
CA GLU A 40 18.39 0.05 -11.80
C GLU A 40 19.72 -0.66 -12.03
N PHE A 41 20.12 -0.76 -13.29
CA PHE A 41 21.40 -1.34 -13.70
C PHE A 41 22.03 -0.55 -14.85
N THR A 42 23.29 -0.82 -15.13
CA THR A 42 24.02 -0.28 -16.28
C THR A 42 24.83 -1.38 -16.95
N ILE A 43 24.76 -1.46 -18.27
CA ILE A 43 25.65 -2.32 -19.06
C ILE A 43 26.72 -1.44 -19.68
N LYS A 44 27.97 -1.63 -19.26
CA LYS A 44 29.14 -0.99 -19.86
C LYS A 44 29.62 -1.83 -21.03
N ASN A 45 30.02 -1.19 -22.13
CA ASN A 45 30.49 -1.82 -23.37
C ASN A 45 29.52 -2.95 -23.81
N PRO A 46 28.29 -2.61 -24.20
CA PRO A 46 27.26 -3.58 -24.49
C PRO A 46 27.60 -4.46 -25.71
N ILE A 47 27.21 -5.72 -25.65
CA ILE A 47 27.33 -6.69 -26.76
C ILE A 47 26.18 -6.46 -27.72
N ALA A 48 26.46 -6.30 -29.00
CA ALA A 48 25.44 -6.10 -30.04
C ALA A 48 24.40 -7.25 -30.01
N ASP A 49 23.12 -6.91 -30.21
CA ASP A 49 21.98 -7.83 -30.30
C ASP A 49 21.77 -8.73 -29.06
N THR A 50 22.43 -8.41 -27.93
CA THR A 50 22.28 -9.16 -26.68
C THR A 50 21.29 -8.45 -25.76
N LYS A 51 20.31 -9.21 -25.21
CA LYS A 51 19.33 -8.70 -24.27
C LYS A 51 19.59 -9.26 -22.87
N LEU A 52 19.42 -8.43 -21.86
CA LEU A 52 19.41 -8.88 -20.47
C LEU A 52 18.15 -9.73 -20.22
N LYS A 53 18.33 -10.84 -19.54
CA LYS A 53 17.24 -11.71 -19.04
C LYS A 53 17.31 -11.73 -17.54
N ALA A 54 16.15 -11.81 -16.89
CA ALA A 54 16.05 -11.94 -15.44
C ALA A 54 15.02 -13.01 -15.06
N VAL A 55 15.31 -13.76 -14.02
CA VAL A 55 14.42 -14.78 -13.45
C VAL A 55 14.52 -14.78 -11.94
N SER A 56 13.41 -15.10 -11.27
CA SER A 56 13.37 -15.28 -9.82
C SER A 56 13.34 -16.74 -9.44
N ASN A 57 13.92 -17.08 -8.29
CA ASN A 57 13.77 -18.41 -7.66
C ASN A 57 12.55 -18.47 -6.73
N ALA A 58 11.78 -17.40 -6.57
CA ALA A 58 10.70 -17.29 -5.61
C ALA A 58 9.34 -17.08 -6.30
N TRP A 59 8.34 -17.84 -5.87
CA TRP A 59 6.97 -17.78 -6.39
C TRP A 59 6.23 -16.49 -6.10
N TRP A 60 6.66 -15.73 -5.08
CA TRP A 60 6.06 -14.46 -4.68
C TRP A 60 6.59 -13.24 -5.47
N ILE A 61 7.50 -13.48 -6.41
CA ILE A 61 8.00 -12.48 -7.37
C ILE A 61 7.49 -12.86 -8.76
N SER A 62 6.76 -11.97 -9.43
CA SER A 62 6.18 -12.15 -10.76
C SER A 62 6.41 -10.93 -11.66
N ASP A 63 5.92 -11.00 -12.89
CA ASP A 63 5.89 -9.87 -13.85
C ASP A 63 7.25 -9.21 -14.03
N ILE A 64 8.28 -10.05 -14.19
CA ILE A 64 9.66 -9.59 -14.34
C ILE A 64 9.87 -9.08 -15.75
N GLU A 65 10.12 -7.78 -15.88
CA GLU A 65 10.36 -7.12 -17.15
C GLU A 65 11.68 -6.36 -17.13
N VAL A 66 12.33 -6.29 -18.31
CA VAL A 66 13.56 -5.51 -18.50
C VAL A 66 13.31 -4.51 -19.61
N TYR A 67 13.38 -3.25 -19.25
CA TYR A 67 13.22 -2.14 -20.19
C TYR A 67 14.28 -1.07 -19.93
N ASP A 68 15.00 -0.67 -20.98
CA ASP A 68 16.16 0.24 -20.88
C ASP A 68 17.17 -0.25 -19.84
N ASN A 69 17.42 0.55 -18.81
CA ASN A 69 18.34 0.25 -17.71
C ASN A 69 17.59 -0.10 -16.40
N LYS A 70 16.34 -0.56 -16.51
CA LYS A 70 15.48 -0.91 -15.40
C LYS A 70 15.01 -2.34 -15.50
N LEU A 71 15.01 -3.01 -14.37
CA LEU A 71 14.38 -4.29 -14.12
C LEU A 71 13.20 -4.05 -13.20
N THR A 72 11.98 -4.30 -13.67
CA THR A 72 10.77 -4.20 -12.86
C THR A 72 10.23 -5.58 -12.52
N PHE A 73 9.58 -5.70 -11.39
CA PHE A 73 8.88 -6.92 -10.97
C PHE A 73 7.79 -6.60 -9.97
N ALA A 74 6.78 -7.47 -9.89
CA ALA A 74 5.76 -7.42 -8.84
C ALA A 74 6.14 -8.38 -7.71
N ALA A 75 6.03 -7.92 -6.48
CA ALA A 75 6.19 -8.74 -5.29
C ALA A 75 4.86 -8.90 -4.57
N GLN A 76 4.51 -10.12 -4.18
CA GLN A 76 3.33 -10.35 -3.37
C GLN A 76 3.55 -9.90 -1.94
N ARG A 77 2.46 -9.53 -1.25
CA ARG A 77 2.48 -9.22 0.17
C ARG A 77 3.03 -10.40 0.98
N ASN A 78 3.85 -10.11 1.98
CA ASN A 78 4.35 -11.13 2.89
C ASN A 78 3.36 -11.40 4.03
N THR A 79 2.61 -12.48 3.93
CA THR A 79 1.64 -12.92 4.95
C THR A 79 2.17 -14.07 5.80
N SER A 80 3.45 -14.44 5.66
CA SER A 80 4.02 -15.62 6.35
C SER A 80 4.28 -15.39 7.84
N GLY A 81 4.34 -14.14 8.28
CA GLY A 81 4.77 -13.80 9.65
C GLY A 81 6.29 -13.86 9.86
N GLU A 82 7.06 -14.27 8.85
CA GLU A 82 8.51 -14.35 8.89
C GLU A 82 9.13 -13.57 7.72
N GLU A 83 10.34 -13.04 7.93
CA GLU A 83 11.12 -12.45 6.86
C GLU A 83 11.41 -13.49 5.78
N ARG A 84 11.31 -13.10 4.52
CA ARG A 84 11.61 -14.00 3.40
C ARG A 84 12.63 -13.39 2.45
N THR A 85 13.37 -14.27 1.79
CA THR A 85 14.41 -13.90 0.82
C THR A 85 14.18 -14.56 -0.52
N ALA A 86 14.69 -13.92 -1.55
CA ALA A 86 14.72 -14.46 -2.91
C ALA A 86 16.01 -14.02 -3.60
N THR A 87 16.30 -14.62 -4.73
CA THR A 87 17.40 -14.22 -5.60
C THR A 87 16.87 -14.00 -7.01
N LEU A 88 17.14 -12.82 -7.57
CA LEU A 88 16.99 -12.54 -8.99
C LEU A 88 18.30 -12.87 -9.69
N ARG A 89 18.24 -13.77 -10.67
CA ARG A 89 19.36 -14.10 -11.54
C ARG A 89 19.23 -13.30 -12.83
N LEU A 90 20.23 -12.48 -13.12
CA LEU A 90 20.36 -11.70 -14.34
C LEU A 90 21.41 -12.35 -15.23
N THR A 91 21.09 -12.49 -16.52
CA THR A 91 22.00 -13.07 -17.52
C THR A 91 22.11 -12.15 -18.73
N TYR A 92 23.34 -11.76 -19.08
CA TYR A 92 23.66 -10.93 -20.24
C TYR A 92 24.85 -11.53 -21.02
N GLY A 93 24.59 -12.22 -22.13
CA GLY A 93 25.60 -13.05 -22.78
C GLY A 93 26.11 -14.13 -21.81
N ASP A 94 27.42 -14.15 -21.60
CA ASP A 94 28.09 -15.05 -20.66
C ASP A 94 28.22 -14.46 -19.24
N ILE A 95 27.70 -13.25 -19.03
CA ILE A 95 27.75 -12.58 -17.71
C ILE A 95 26.52 -12.95 -16.91
N GLU A 96 26.74 -13.46 -15.69
CA GLU A 96 25.69 -13.71 -14.71
C GLU A 96 25.87 -12.77 -13.51
N SER A 97 24.77 -12.23 -13.00
CA SER A 97 24.72 -11.46 -11.76
C SER A 97 23.54 -11.93 -10.92
N LEU A 98 23.76 -12.02 -9.61
CA LEU A 98 22.73 -12.39 -8.63
C LEU A 98 22.42 -11.18 -7.78
N ILE A 99 21.12 -10.92 -7.58
CA ILE A 99 20.64 -9.86 -6.71
C ILE A 99 19.83 -10.53 -5.60
N ASP A 100 20.27 -10.35 -4.37
CA ASP A 100 19.53 -10.80 -3.21
C ASP A 100 18.38 -9.84 -2.92
N ILE A 101 17.19 -10.41 -2.79
CA ILE A 101 15.95 -9.72 -2.43
C ILE A 101 15.56 -10.11 -1.01
N LYS A 102 15.21 -9.13 -0.22
CA LYS A 102 14.77 -9.31 1.16
C LYS A 102 13.41 -8.65 1.34
N GLN A 103 12.45 -9.37 1.91
CA GLN A 103 11.15 -8.82 2.26
C GLN A 103 10.87 -9.07 3.73
N GLY A 104 10.67 -7.98 4.47
CA GLY A 104 10.38 -8.03 5.89
C GLY A 104 8.97 -8.53 6.20
N ILE A 105 8.65 -8.53 7.47
CA ILE A 105 7.31 -8.79 8.01
C ILE A 105 6.59 -7.47 8.24
N LYS A 106 5.28 -7.56 8.42
CA LYS A 106 4.47 -6.43 8.88
C LYS A 106 4.95 -6.00 10.29
N GLU A 107 5.29 -4.73 10.42
CA GLU A 107 5.58 -4.13 11.71
C GLU A 107 4.27 -3.60 12.32
N GLY A 108 3.89 -4.15 13.47
CA GLY A 108 2.65 -3.75 14.15
C GLY A 108 1.39 -4.50 13.69
N LYS A 109 0.26 -4.11 14.30
CA LYS A 109 -1.03 -4.76 14.10
C LYS A 109 -1.72 -4.32 12.81
N TYR A 110 -1.62 -3.04 12.49
CA TYR A 110 -2.37 -2.41 11.39
C TYR A 110 -1.55 -2.34 10.11
N ASP A 111 -2.21 -2.50 8.98
CA ASP A 111 -1.66 -2.19 7.66
C ASP A 111 -1.80 -0.70 7.37
N PHE A 112 -2.88 -0.11 7.89
CA PHE A 112 -3.16 1.31 7.82
C PHE A 112 -3.54 1.80 9.22
N ASP A 113 -2.62 2.51 9.88
CA ASP A 113 -2.87 3.22 11.13
C ASP A 113 -3.15 4.69 10.81
N ILE A 114 -4.42 5.02 10.68
CA ILE A 114 -4.88 6.32 10.19
C ILE A 114 -5.44 7.16 11.32
N LYS A 115 -4.91 8.36 11.46
CA LYS A 115 -5.54 9.39 12.29
C LYS A 115 -6.49 10.22 11.43
N ALA A 116 -7.78 10.06 11.66
CA ALA A 116 -8.78 10.90 10.99
C ALA A 116 -8.64 12.37 11.43
N THR A 117 -8.65 13.28 10.47
CA THR A 117 -8.63 14.74 10.66
C THR A 117 -9.96 15.36 10.28
N VAL A 118 -10.78 14.62 9.55
CA VAL A 118 -12.12 15.02 9.13
C VAL A 118 -13.12 14.03 9.67
N PHE A 119 -14.19 14.55 10.24
CA PHE A 119 -15.32 13.78 10.75
C PHE A 119 -16.60 14.42 10.23
N GLY A 120 -17.45 13.60 9.63
CA GLY A 120 -18.80 13.95 9.21
C GLY A 120 -19.78 12.88 9.62
N GLY A 121 -21.04 13.19 9.62
CA GLY A 121 -22.07 12.19 9.89
C GLY A 121 -23.46 12.74 9.67
N GLU A 122 -24.38 11.85 9.47
CA GLU A 122 -25.79 12.13 9.24
C GLU A 122 -26.66 11.15 10.00
N TYR A 123 -27.74 11.66 10.58
CA TYR A 123 -28.73 10.87 11.26
C TYR A 123 -29.90 10.60 10.29
N TYR A 124 -30.08 9.35 9.92
CA TYR A 124 -31.12 8.94 8.97
C TYR A 124 -32.46 8.57 9.61
N GLY A 125 -32.56 8.64 10.92
CA GLY A 125 -33.81 8.35 11.63
C GLY A 125 -33.96 6.88 11.99
N MET A 126 -35.22 6.48 12.16
CA MET A 126 -35.56 5.14 12.63
C MET A 126 -35.49 4.13 11.49
N ALA A 127 -34.65 3.11 11.63
CA ALA A 127 -34.54 1.98 10.71
C ALA A 127 -35.53 0.86 11.06
N SER A 128 -35.79 0.66 12.38
CA SER A 128 -36.82 -0.23 12.91
C SER A 128 -37.30 0.28 14.26
N SER A 129 -38.23 -0.46 14.92
CA SER A 129 -38.86 -0.01 16.18
C SER A 129 -37.88 0.35 17.30
N ASP A 130 -36.66 -0.21 17.32
CA ASP A 130 -35.71 -0.07 18.40
C ASP A 130 -34.34 0.49 17.99
N ASN A 131 -34.06 0.62 16.69
CA ASN A 131 -32.79 1.09 16.21
C ASN A 131 -32.91 2.30 15.28
N PHE A 132 -31.91 3.14 15.35
CA PHE A 132 -31.75 4.35 14.57
C PHE A 132 -30.46 4.24 13.78
N ASN A 133 -30.49 4.75 12.56
CA ASN A 133 -29.38 4.72 11.64
C ASN A 133 -28.60 6.02 11.71
N TYR A 134 -27.28 5.87 11.84
CA TYR A 134 -26.30 6.96 11.83
C TYR A 134 -25.24 6.63 10.78
N PHE A 135 -25.09 7.49 9.81
CA PHE A 135 -24.02 7.40 8.85
C PHE A 135 -22.83 8.23 9.33
N VAL A 136 -21.66 7.61 9.43
CA VAL A 136 -20.43 8.26 9.92
C VAL A 136 -19.38 8.19 8.82
N GLN A 137 -18.75 9.32 8.55
CA GLN A 137 -17.66 9.46 7.60
C GLN A 137 -16.41 9.95 8.34
N LEU A 138 -15.30 9.26 8.14
CA LEU A 138 -13.98 9.62 8.65
C LEU A 138 -13.02 9.76 7.47
N GLY A 139 -12.13 10.73 7.54
CA GLY A 139 -11.09 10.92 6.53
C GLY A 139 -9.82 11.50 7.10
N ASN A 140 -8.70 11.33 6.42
CA ASN A 140 -7.42 11.91 6.79
C ASN A 140 -6.99 13.11 5.93
N ALA A 141 -7.87 13.58 5.05
CA ALA A 141 -7.69 14.78 4.25
C ALA A 141 -8.92 15.68 4.35
N GLU A 142 -8.78 16.95 4.00
CA GLU A 142 -9.89 17.93 4.07
C GLU A 142 -10.94 17.64 3.00
N ILE A 143 -12.22 17.74 3.37
CA ILE A 143 -13.35 17.62 2.44
C ILE A 143 -13.43 18.92 1.64
N ASN A 144 -13.48 18.81 0.31
CA ASN A 144 -13.67 19.94 -0.56
C ASN A 144 -15.14 20.39 -0.63
N GLU A 145 -15.44 21.47 -1.38
CA GLU A 145 -16.77 22.05 -1.52
C GLU A 145 -17.80 21.06 -2.13
N ASN A 146 -17.33 19.98 -2.80
CA ASN A 146 -18.20 18.95 -3.40
C ASN A 146 -18.37 17.72 -2.50
N ASN A 147 -17.91 17.76 -1.24
CA ASN A 147 -17.80 16.63 -0.33
C ASN A 147 -16.84 15.52 -0.79
N ASP A 148 -15.92 15.84 -1.70
CA ASP A 148 -14.85 14.92 -2.10
C ASP A 148 -13.61 15.14 -1.24
N VAL A 149 -12.84 14.08 -1.05
CA VAL A 149 -11.55 14.12 -0.34
C VAL A 149 -10.46 13.75 -1.32
N PRO A 150 -9.74 14.72 -1.84
CA PRO A 150 -8.58 14.46 -2.68
C PRO A 150 -7.46 13.84 -1.86
N ASP A 151 -6.71 12.91 -2.47
CA ASP A 151 -5.49 12.29 -1.93
C ASP A 151 -5.62 11.73 -0.51
N GLY A 152 -6.82 11.23 -0.16
CA GLY A 152 -7.09 10.74 1.19
C GLY A 152 -7.66 9.34 1.23
N ILE A 153 -7.71 8.81 2.46
CA ILE A 153 -8.47 7.61 2.76
C ILE A 153 -9.72 7.98 3.54
N TYR A 154 -10.82 7.37 3.12
CA TYR A 154 -12.14 7.53 3.71
C TYR A 154 -12.65 6.24 4.26
N TYR A 155 -13.28 6.32 5.41
CA TYR A 155 -14.06 5.26 6.01
C TYR A 155 -15.49 5.73 6.18
N TYR A 156 -16.42 4.88 5.79
CA TYR A 156 -17.85 5.05 5.97
C TYR A 156 -18.34 3.94 6.86
N PHE A 157 -19.13 4.32 7.87
CA PHE A 157 -19.76 3.37 8.79
C PHE A 157 -21.25 3.69 8.86
N ASP A 158 -22.06 2.73 8.48
CA ASP A 158 -23.51 2.78 8.60
C ASP A 158 -23.90 2.08 9.91
N ILE A 159 -24.12 2.87 10.96
CA ILE A 159 -24.21 2.42 12.34
C ILE A 159 -25.66 2.37 12.80
N TYR A 160 -26.03 1.30 13.47
CA TYR A 160 -27.33 1.11 14.08
C TYR A 160 -27.26 1.16 15.60
N ALA A 161 -27.83 2.20 16.17
CA ALA A 161 -27.78 2.46 17.61
C ALA A 161 -29.16 2.65 18.20
N LYS A 162 -29.28 2.52 19.52
CA LYS A 162 -30.52 2.81 20.23
C LYS A 162 -30.70 4.32 20.36
N TYR A 163 -31.86 4.83 19.92
CA TYR A 163 -32.22 6.23 20.12
C TYR A 163 -32.37 6.57 21.60
N ARG A 164 -31.77 7.68 22.00
CA ARG A 164 -31.78 8.14 23.42
C ARG A 164 -32.53 9.46 23.62
N GLY A 165 -33.24 9.93 22.61
CA GLY A 165 -34.06 11.15 22.68
C GLY A 165 -33.30 12.42 22.21
N GLY A 166 -34.07 13.51 22.01
CA GLY A 166 -33.58 14.83 21.59
C GLY A 166 -33.86 15.14 20.13
N ASP A 167 -33.83 16.43 19.79
CA ASP A 167 -34.07 16.91 18.42
C ASP A 167 -32.84 16.73 17.49
N ASN A 168 -31.65 16.63 18.11
CA ASN A 168 -30.39 16.34 17.41
C ASN A 168 -29.72 15.12 18.07
N PRO A 169 -30.10 13.93 17.66
CA PRO A 169 -29.61 12.72 18.26
C PRO A 169 -28.10 12.55 17.99
N ILE A 170 -27.36 12.35 19.06
CA ILE A 170 -25.91 12.06 18.99
C ILE A 170 -25.74 10.55 18.97
N LEU A 171 -24.79 10.07 18.18
CA LEU A 171 -24.42 8.65 18.19
C LEU A 171 -24.00 8.24 19.61
N PRO A 172 -24.68 7.28 20.25
CA PRO A 172 -24.40 6.91 21.63
C PRO A 172 -23.00 6.31 21.82
N ASN A 173 -22.42 6.55 23.00
CA ASN A 173 -21.23 5.82 23.41
C ASN A 173 -21.50 4.32 23.43
N GLY A 174 -20.57 3.54 22.94
CA GLY A 174 -20.66 2.08 22.85
C GLY A 174 -19.71 1.47 21.86
N THR A 175 -19.72 0.17 21.81
CA THR A 175 -19.00 -0.61 20.80
C THR A 175 -20.01 -1.19 19.83
N TYR A 176 -19.78 -0.94 18.56
CA TYR A 176 -20.58 -1.39 17.42
C TYR A 176 -19.80 -2.46 16.67
N VAL A 177 -20.44 -3.60 16.41
CA VAL A 177 -19.81 -4.76 15.80
C VAL A 177 -20.29 -4.91 14.35
N PHE A 178 -19.41 -5.31 13.47
CA PHE A 178 -19.75 -5.58 12.07
C PHE A 178 -20.87 -6.61 11.93
N ASP A 179 -21.92 -6.27 11.20
CA ASP A 179 -23.03 -7.18 10.88
C ASP A 179 -23.17 -7.38 9.36
N LYS A 180 -23.04 -8.62 8.93
CA LYS A 180 -23.24 -9.04 7.54
C LYS A 180 -24.61 -9.66 7.25
N SER A 181 -25.46 -9.78 8.27
CA SER A 181 -26.75 -10.45 8.13
C SER A 181 -27.80 -9.62 7.40
N GLY A 182 -27.60 -8.29 7.34
CA GLY A 182 -28.59 -7.33 6.83
C GLY A 182 -29.76 -7.07 7.78
N ASN A 183 -29.72 -7.65 9.01
CA ASN A 183 -30.77 -7.41 10.01
C ASN A 183 -30.56 -6.14 10.82
N CYS A 184 -29.36 -5.57 10.74
CA CYS A 184 -28.97 -4.32 11.37
C CYS A 184 -29.40 -4.19 12.82
N PRO A 185 -29.00 -5.10 13.74
CA PRO A 185 -29.38 -5.03 15.15
C PRO A 185 -28.77 -3.80 15.83
N VAL A 186 -29.37 -3.36 16.94
CA VAL A 186 -28.79 -2.31 17.79
C VAL A 186 -27.39 -2.71 18.23
N GLY A 187 -26.41 -1.80 18.06
CA GLY A 187 -25.00 -2.04 18.41
C GLY A 187 -24.18 -2.63 17.27
N CYS A 188 -24.63 -2.51 16.04
CA CYS A 188 -23.87 -2.91 14.85
C CYS A 188 -23.53 -1.78 13.91
N PHE A 189 -22.62 -2.05 12.96
CA PHE A 189 -22.51 -1.37 11.70
C PHE A 189 -22.62 -2.38 10.56
N ASP A 190 -23.27 -1.97 9.47
CA ASP A 190 -23.68 -2.91 8.46
C ASP A 190 -22.63 -3.14 7.37
N ALA A 191 -22.73 -4.26 6.66
CA ALA A 191 -21.81 -4.66 5.60
C ALA A 191 -22.10 -3.95 4.26
N GLN A 192 -23.32 -3.49 4.02
CA GLN A 192 -23.73 -3.00 2.70
C GLN A 192 -23.20 -1.58 2.43
N TYR A 193 -23.24 -0.72 3.44
CA TYR A 193 -22.91 0.69 3.29
C TYR A 193 -21.61 1.08 4.00
N SER A 194 -21.05 0.19 4.84
CA SER A 194 -19.75 0.43 5.50
C SER A 194 -18.59 -0.02 4.59
N LYS A 195 -17.68 0.90 4.33
CA LYS A 195 -16.57 0.69 3.37
C LYS A 195 -15.43 1.67 3.59
N ALA A 196 -14.32 1.46 2.91
CA ALA A 196 -13.26 2.44 2.80
C ALA A 196 -12.84 2.65 1.34
N HIS A 197 -12.34 3.85 1.04
CA HIS A 197 -11.80 4.21 -0.26
C HIS A 197 -10.50 4.96 -0.11
N PHE A 198 -9.53 4.71 -1.01
CA PHE A 198 -8.51 5.67 -1.37
C PHE A 198 -9.01 6.51 -2.54
N ASN A 199 -8.81 7.81 -2.46
CA ASN A 199 -9.16 8.73 -3.54
C ASN A 199 -7.92 9.32 -4.18
N ASP A 200 -8.03 9.68 -5.46
CA ASP A 200 -7.03 10.46 -6.18
C ASP A 200 -7.09 11.96 -5.85
N GLU A 201 -6.24 12.74 -6.48
CA GLU A 201 -6.19 14.21 -6.34
C GLU A 201 -7.51 14.93 -6.71
N ASN A 202 -8.39 14.27 -7.47
CA ASN A 202 -9.67 14.79 -7.90
C ASN A 202 -10.84 14.27 -7.04
N GLY A 203 -10.55 13.46 -6.00
CA GLY A 203 -11.56 12.87 -5.13
C GLY A 203 -12.23 11.62 -5.68
N ASN A 204 -11.73 11.05 -6.79
CA ASN A 204 -12.28 9.80 -7.33
C ASN A 204 -11.70 8.59 -6.61
N PRO A 205 -12.52 7.59 -6.25
CA PRO A 205 -12.02 6.36 -5.66
C PRO A 205 -11.07 5.61 -6.60
N THR A 206 -9.83 5.42 -6.18
CA THR A 206 -8.81 4.62 -6.89
C THR A 206 -8.75 3.19 -6.39
N THR A 207 -9.01 3.01 -5.09
CA THR A 207 -9.07 1.71 -4.44
C THR A 207 -10.25 1.69 -3.48
N SER A 208 -11.04 0.64 -3.54
CA SER A 208 -12.17 0.41 -2.63
C SER A 208 -11.89 -0.84 -1.79
N PHE A 209 -12.10 -0.71 -0.49
CA PHE A 209 -11.97 -1.79 0.47
C PHE A 209 -13.33 -2.18 1.02
N VAL A 210 -13.60 -3.47 1.02
CA VAL A 210 -14.82 -4.03 1.60
C VAL A 210 -14.47 -4.59 2.99
N ILE A 211 -15.20 -4.14 4.01
CA ILE A 211 -15.01 -4.61 5.38
C ILE A 211 -15.53 -6.04 5.51
N SER A 212 -14.76 -6.92 6.12
CA SER A 212 -15.13 -8.31 6.39
C SER A 212 -15.51 -8.57 7.84
N HIS A 213 -14.93 -7.83 8.77
CA HIS A 213 -15.26 -7.82 10.19
C HIS A 213 -14.60 -6.64 10.91
N GLY A 214 -14.96 -6.40 12.14
CA GLY A 214 -14.34 -5.37 12.95
C GLY A 214 -15.28 -4.78 14.01
N THR A 215 -14.78 -3.74 14.65
CA THR A 215 -15.49 -3.00 15.69
C THR A 215 -15.28 -1.49 15.52
N VAL A 216 -16.30 -0.74 15.89
CA VAL A 216 -16.26 0.71 16.07
C VAL A 216 -16.58 1.02 17.50
N THR A 217 -15.76 1.84 18.16
CA THR A 217 -15.98 2.29 19.54
C THR A 217 -16.16 3.81 19.55
N VAL A 218 -17.24 4.26 20.15
CA VAL A 218 -17.56 5.66 20.37
C VAL A 218 -17.50 5.95 21.85
N THR A 219 -16.68 6.93 22.25
CA THR A 219 -16.53 7.35 23.64
C THR A 219 -16.36 8.87 23.67
N ASP A 220 -17.31 9.58 24.28
CA ASP A 220 -17.24 11.03 24.53
C ASP A 220 -16.75 11.85 23.30
N ASN A 221 -17.36 11.64 22.16
CA ASN A 221 -17.00 12.22 20.84
C ASN A 221 -15.67 11.74 20.23
N ARG A 222 -15.04 10.72 20.81
CA ARG A 222 -13.93 10.00 20.21
C ARG A 222 -14.46 8.79 19.47
N PHE A 223 -13.99 8.62 18.23
CA PHE A 223 -14.33 7.50 17.37
C PHE A 223 -13.07 6.68 17.09
N GLU A 224 -13.11 5.39 17.37
CA GLU A 224 -12.04 4.45 17.07
C GLU A 224 -12.62 3.27 16.30
N ALA A 225 -12.02 2.93 15.19
CA ALA A 225 -12.42 1.77 14.40
C ALA A 225 -11.23 0.83 14.24
N GLU A 226 -11.48 -0.44 14.35
CA GLU A 226 -10.56 -1.50 14.00
C GLU A 226 -11.29 -2.45 13.08
N VAL A 227 -10.90 -2.46 11.81
CA VAL A 227 -11.60 -3.24 10.78
C VAL A 227 -10.62 -4.06 9.96
N THR A 228 -11.04 -5.25 9.58
CA THR A 228 -10.32 -6.10 8.63
C THR A 228 -11.08 -6.09 7.31
N MET A 229 -10.36 -5.89 6.23
CA MET A 229 -10.90 -5.87 4.89
C MET A 229 -10.94 -7.28 4.28
N THR A 230 -11.67 -7.46 3.20
CA THR A 230 -11.78 -8.76 2.51
C THR A 230 -10.46 -9.23 1.89
N ASP A 231 -9.53 -8.32 1.63
CA ASP A 231 -8.16 -8.62 1.16
C ASP A 231 -7.20 -9.02 2.31
N GLY A 232 -7.70 -9.03 3.55
CA GLY A 232 -6.97 -9.37 4.76
C GLY A 232 -6.17 -8.22 5.37
N THR A 233 -6.27 -6.99 4.83
CA THR A 233 -5.66 -5.82 5.46
C THR A 233 -6.42 -5.43 6.73
N VAL A 234 -5.69 -4.94 7.73
CA VAL A 234 -6.24 -4.44 9.01
C VAL A 234 -6.02 -2.94 9.08
N HIS A 235 -7.09 -2.20 9.27
CA HIS A 235 -7.09 -0.75 9.37
C HIS A 235 -7.50 -0.31 10.76
#